data_b264800ab03c4b44970538c6db628bda
#
_entry.id   b264800ab03c4b44970538c6db628bda
#
_cell.length_a   1.000
_cell.length_b   1.000
_cell.length_c   1.000
_cell.angle_alpha   90.00
_cell.angle_beta   90.00
_cell.angle_gamma   90.00
#
_symmetry.space_group_name_H-M   'P 1'
#
loop_
_entity.id
_entity.type
_entity.pdbx_description
1 polymer ?
#
loop_
_entity_poly.entity_id
_entity_poly.type
_entity_poly.pdbx_seq_one_letter_code
_entity_poly.pdbx_strand_id
1 'polypeptide(L)'
;YTTLFRSYKFYAKNKDGNMVPYSNFMTMDRIFGPNQITRYNMFTSALITGEPAEGVSSGEVIEAVEQIAKGTLPRGYDIEWSGVTREEKDSGGQTVFIFGICLLFVYLLLAAQYESLLLPFPVILSLPAGIFGSYFFLQLAGLENNIYAQVALVMLIGLLGKNAILIVEMANQYRKQGMSIFDAAVRGSVSRLRPILMTSFAFICGLIPLVMASGAGALGNRSIGTAAAGGMFIGTFVGIFLVPGLYLIFESWSAHLNRNKVSYDEEDEK
;
A
#
# COMPACT_ATOMS: atom_id res chain seq x y z
N TYR A 1 1.05 30.88 -31.08
CA TYR A 1 0.46 31.86 -32.02
C TYR A 1 1.35 33.11 -32.23
N THR A 2 2.26 33.40 -31.31
CA THR A 2 3.02 34.67 -31.34
C THR A 2 4.31 34.63 -32.17
N THR A 3 4.87 33.47 -32.46
CA THR A 3 6.18 33.36 -33.15
C THR A 3 6.12 33.55 -34.66
N LEU A 4 5.08 33.07 -35.34
CA LEU A 4 4.92 33.21 -36.77
C LEU A 4 4.68 34.66 -37.17
N PHE A 5 3.85 35.40 -36.45
CA PHE A 5 3.60 36.82 -36.68
C PHE A 5 4.83 37.71 -36.45
N ARG A 6 5.79 37.27 -35.62
CA ARG A 6 7.04 38.02 -35.40
C ARG A 6 8.04 37.84 -36.52
N SER A 7 8.07 36.68 -37.17
CA SER A 7 9.05 36.39 -38.24
C SER A 7 8.85 37.26 -39.47
N TYR A 8 7.65 37.68 -39.81
CA TYR A 8 7.36 38.62 -40.87
C TYR A 8 7.85 40.06 -40.57
N LYS A 9 8.19 40.37 -39.34
CA LYS A 9 8.69 41.69 -38.90
C LYS A 9 10.20 41.78 -38.86
N PHE A 10 10.92 40.74 -39.25
CA PHE A 10 12.39 40.81 -39.34
C PHE A 10 12.82 41.43 -40.68
N TYR A 11 13.84 42.26 -40.63
CA TYR A 11 14.41 42.96 -41.78
C TYR A 11 15.89 42.60 -41.90
N ALA A 12 16.35 42.40 -43.10
CA ALA A 12 17.78 42.27 -43.46
C ALA A 12 18.26 43.54 -44.12
N LYS A 13 19.52 43.94 -43.87
CA LYS A 13 20.15 45.10 -44.50
C LYS A 13 20.71 44.69 -45.87
N ASN A 14 20.27 45.37 -46.94
CA ASN A 14 20.80 45.20 -48.30
C ASN A 14 22.20 45.82 -48.43
N LYS A 15 22.90 45.50 -49.50
CA LYS A 15 24.23 46.07 -49.82
C LYS A 15 24.23 47.59 -49.90
N ASP A 16 23.12 48.21 -50.29
CA ASP A 16 22.90 49.64 -50.36
C ASP A 16 22.50 50.28 -49.03
N GLY A 17 22.46 49.48 -47.94
CA GLY A 17 22.14 49.98 -46.61
C GLY A 17 20.64 50.00 -46.23
N ASN A 18 19.79 49.70 -47.18
CA ASN A 18 18.31 49.70 -46.98
C ASN A 18 17.83 48.43 -46.23
N MET A 19 16.83 48.60 -45.37
CA MET A 19 16.20 47.50 -44.62
C MET A 19 15.09 46.84 -45.48
N VAL A 20 15.27 45.58 -45.81
CA VAL A 20 14.34 44.80 -46.63
C VAL A 20 13.67 43.72 -45.73
N PRO A 21 12.33 43.60 -45.71
CA PRO A 21 11.68 42.60 -44.91
C PRO A 21 11.93 41.19 -45.48
N TYR A 22 12.03 40.22 -44.60
CA TYR A 22 12.25 38.81 -44.98
C TYR A 22 11.18 38.26 -45.91
N SER A 23 9.95 38.77 -45.84
CA SER A 23 8.84 38.39 -46.74
C SER A 23 9.11 38.64 -48.24
N ASN A 24 10.11 39.46 -48.61
CA ASN A 24 10.41 39.77 -50.00
C ASN A 24 11.28 38.72 -50.69
N PHE A 25 11.97 37.85 -49.93
CA PHE A 25 12.86 36.85 -50.49
C PHE A 25 12.71 35.46 -49.91
N MET A 26 11.70 35.24 -49.02
CA MET A 26 11.36 33.92 -48.51
C MET A 26 9.86 33.79 -48.27
N THR A 27 9.35 32.62 -48.51
CA THR A 27 8.02 32.16 -48.09
C THR A 27 8.16 31.36 -46.82
N MET A 28 7.25 31.54 -45.88
CA MET A 28 7.18 30.74 -44.63
C MET A 28 5.96 29.87 -44.65
N ASP A 29 6.19 28.57 -44.65
CA ASP A 29 5.15 27.56 -44.53
C ASP A 29 5.13 27.02 -43.11
N ARG A 30 3.91 26.81 -42.63
CA ARG A 30 3.70 26.22 -41.29
C ARG A 30 3.81 24.71 -41.38
N ILE A 31 4.85 24.16 -40.81
CA ILE A 31 5.02 22.70 -40.69
C ILE A 31 4.78 22.28 -39.25
N PHE A 32 4.22 21.09 -39.09
CA PHE A 32 4.07 20.44 -37.80
C PHE A 32 5.13 19.36 -37.67
N GLY A 33 5.83 19.39 -36.54
CA GLY A 33 6.81 18.37 -36.20
C GLY A 33 6.87 18.14 -34.71
N PRO A 34 7.42 17.04 -34.25
CA PRO A 34 7.56 16.77 -32.84
C PRO A 34 8.50 17.79 -32.18
N ASN A 35 8.06 18.37 -31.08
CA ASN A 35 8.83 19.37 -30.33
C ASN A 35 10.07 18.75 -29.67
N GLN A 36 9.97 17.46 -29.35
CA GLN A 36 11.01 16.67 -28.71
C GLN A 36 10.92 15.25 -29.22
N ILE A 37 12.05 14.66 -29.60
CA ILE A 37 12.16 13.23 -29.90
C ILE A 37 12.73 12.55 -28.66
N THR A 38 11.88 11.78 -27.96
CA THR A 38 12.29 11.00 -26.81
C THR A 38 12.73 9.61 -27.24
N ARG A 39 13.64 9.03 -26.46
CA ARG A 39 14.04 7.63 -26.62
C ARG A 39 13.84 6.91 -25.28
N TYR A 40 13.29 5.72 -25.36
CA TYR A 40 13.15 4.82 -24.24
C TYR A 40 13.81 3.50 -24.62
N ASN A 41 14.65 2.96 -23.75
CA ASN A 41 15.38 1.71 -24.00
C ASN A 41 16.07 1.67 -25.40
N MET A 42 16.67 2.80 -25.82
CA MET A 42 17.36 3.04 -27.10
C MET A 42 16.43 3.13 -28.34
N PHE A 43 15.15 2.91 -28.23
CA PHE A 43 14.16 3.07 -29.32
C PHE A 43 13.53 4.45 -29.29
N THR A 44 13.20 5.00 -30.45
CA THR A 44 12.42 6.24 -30.55
C THR A 44 11.02 5.97 -30.00
N SER A 45 10.59 6.80 -29.05
CA SER A 45 9.34 6.58 -28.32
C SER A 45 8.49 7.85 -28.23
N ALA A 46 7.20 7.67 -28.04
CA ALA A 46 6.26 8.71 -27.61
C ALA A 46 5.71 8.34 -26.24
N LEU A 47 5.81 9.24 -25.29
CA LEU A 47 5.21 9.05 -23.96
C LEU A 47 3.72 9.39 -24.03
N ILE A 48 2.88 8.42 -23.70
CA ILE A 48 1.43 8.59 -23.57
C ILE A 48 1.10 8.48 -22.09
N THR A 49 0.51 9.52 -21.52
CA THR A 49 0.02 9.54 -20.14
C THR A 49 -1.50 9.53 -20.16
N GLY A 50 -2.09 8.73 -19.28
CA GLY A 50 -3.54 8.62 -19.11
C GLY A 50 -3.87 8.30 -17.64
N GLU A 51 -5.10 8.59 -17.27
CA GLU A 51 -5.65 8.23 -15.96
C GLU A 51 -6.85 7.31 -16.16
N PRO A 52 -7.09 6.34 -15.26
CA PRO A 52 -8.29 5.52 -15.28
C PRO A 52 -9.56 6.38 -15.22
N ALA A 53 -10.63 5.95 -15.88
CA ALA A 53 -11.95 6.54 -15.67
C ALA A 53 -12.47 6.19 -14.27
N GLU A 54 -13.38 6.99 -13.74
CA GLU A 54 -13.98 6.74 -12.44
C GLU A 54 -14.61 5.34 -12.38
N GLY A 55 -14.19 4.55 -11.38
CA GLY A 55 -14.69 3.18 -11.15
C GLY A 55 -13.98 2.08 -11.94
N VAL A 56 -12.91 2.39 -12.68
CA VAL A 56 -12.10 1.38 -13.40
C VAL A 56 -10.74 1.26 -12.72
N SER A 57 -10.32 0.04 -12.39
CA SER A 57 -9.03 -0.16 -11.73
C SER A 57 -7.85 0.04 -12.69
N SER A 58 -6.69 0.46 -12.16
CA SER A 58 -5.45 0.61 -12.93
C SER A 58 -5.05 -0.68 -13.64
N GLY A 59 -5.24 -1.84 -13.01
CA GLY A 59 -4.96 -3.15 -13.60
C GLY A 59 -5.83 -3.46 -14.83
N GLU A 60 -7.13 -3.15 -14.76
CA GLU A 60 -8.04 -3.31 -15.92
C GLU A 60 -7.64 -2.43 -17.09
N VAL A 61 -7.21 -1.19 -16.82
CA VAL A 61 -6.72 -0.28 -17.88
C VAL A 61 -5.45 -0.82 -18.51
N ILE A 62 -4.51 -1.35 -17.73
CA ILE A 62 -3.27 -1.96 -18.22
C ILE A 62 -3.61 -3.12 -19.18
N GLU A 63 -4.48 -4.04 -18.76
CA GLU A 63 -4.89 -5.18 -19.58
C GLU A 63 -5.62 -4.74 -20.87
N ALA A 64 -6.54 -3.79 -20.77
CA ALA A 64 -7.27 -3.26 -21.92
C ALA A 64 -6.33 -2.60 -22.93
N VAL A 65 -5.38 -1.77 -22.48
CA VAL A 65 -4.41 -1.13 -23.36
C VAL A 65 -3.51 -2.16 -24.05
N GLU A 66 -3.06 -3.19 -23.32
CA GLU A 66 -2.26 -4.26 -23.92
C GLU A 66 -3.04 -5.06 -24.97
N GLN A 67 -4.31 -5.36 -24.73
CA GLN A 67 -5.16 -6.05 -25.70
C GLN A 67 -5.38 -5.22 -26.97
N ILE A 68 -5.68 -3.93 -26.81
CA ILE A 68 -5.85 -3.01 -27.94
C ILE A 68 -4.55 -2.86 -28.72
N ALA A 69 -3.43 -2.71 -28.04
CA ALA A 69 -2.13 -2.55 -28.67
C ALA A 69 -1.75 -3.77 -29.53
N LYS A 70 -1.96 -4.98 -29.01
CA LYS A 70 -1.69 -6.23 -29.77
C LYS A 70 -2.51 -6.35 -31.05
N GLY A 71 -3.72 -5.75 -31.08
CA GLY A 71 -4.61 -5.80 -32.24
C GLY A 71 -4.47 -4.64 -33.24
N THR A 72 -3.98 -3.47 -32.77
CA THR A 72 -4.06 -2.21 -33.52
C THR A 72 -2.70 -1.68 -33.96
N LEU A 73 -1.62 -2.01 -33.24
CA LEU A 73 -0.29 -1.49 -33.58
C LEU A 73 0.26 -2.10 -34.87
N PRO A 74 0.81 -1.26 -35.78
CA PRO A 74 1.49 -1.73 -36.96
C PRO A 74 2.75 -2.53 -36.64
N ARG A 75 3.23 -3.34 -37.59
CA ARG A 75 4.50 -4.07 -37.41
C ARG A 75 5.66 -3.12 -37.17
N GLY A 76 6.45 -3.39 -36.12
CA GLY A 76 7.60 -2.60 -35.72
C GLY A 76 7.30 -1.58 -34.61
N TYR A 77 6.07 -1.52 -34.15
CA TYR A 77 5.69 -0.74 -32.94
C TYR A 77 5.33 -1.70 -31.82
N ASP A 78 5.74 -1.30 -30.60
CA ASP A 78 5.41 -2.00 -29.37
C ASP A 78 5.13 -1.01 -28.27
N ILE A 79 4.54 -1.46 -27.16
CA ILE A 79 4.32 -0.65 -25.97
C ILE A 79 5.18 -1.16 -24.83
N GLU A 80 5.75 -0.23 -24.08
CA GLU A 80 6.47 -0.52 -22.86
C GLU A 80 5.97 0.38 -21.75
N TRP A 81 5.69 -0.20 -20.61
CA TRP A 81 5.24 0.54 -19.43
C TRP A 81 6.41 1.21 -18.75
N SER A 82 6.20 2.42 -18.22
CA SER A 82 7.23 3.18 -17.51
C SER A 82 6.69 3.73 -16.19
N GLY A 83 7.61 4.09 -15.28
CA GLY A 83 7.27 4.65 -13.98
C GLY A 83 6.48 3.69 -13.10
N VAL A 84 5.51 4.22 -12.36
CA VAL A 84 4.70 3.48 -11.37
C VAL A 84 3.89 2.36 -12.00
N THR A 85 3.39 2.55 -13.23
CA THR A 85 2.61 1.52 -13.94
C THR A 85 3.44 0.27 -14.25
N ARG A 86 4.72 0.43 -14.55
CA ARG A 86 5.65 -0.69 -14.71
C ARG A 86 5.82 -1.45 -13.40
N GLU A 87 6.06 -0.72 -12.29
CA GLU A 87 6.17 -1.32 -10.96
C GLU A 87 4.89 -2.07 -10.57
N GLU A 88 3.72 -1.52 -10.89
CA GLU A 88 2.43 -2.15 -10.61
C GLU A 88 2.26 -3.44 -11.40
N LYS A 89 2.63 -3.45 -12.67
CA LYS A 89 2.59 -4.64 -13.52
C LYS A 89 3.56 -5.72 -13.02
N ASP A 90 4.79 -5.34 -12.73
CA ASP A 90 5.83 -6.26 -12.26
C ASP A 90 5.52 -6.81 -10.87
N SER A 91 4.83 -6.03 -10.02
CA SER A 91 4.48 -6.40 -8.63
C SER A 91 3.17 -7.17 -8.52
N GLY A 92 2.27 -7.10 -9.51
CA GLY A 92 0.91 -7.63 -9.42
C GLY A 92 0.80 -9.11 -9.05
N GLY A 93 1.77 -9.93 -9.42
CA GLY A 93 1.84 -11.35 -9.04
C GLY A 93 2.62 -11.62 -7.74
N GLN A 94 3.45 -10.68 -7.30
CA GLN A 94 4.37 -10.88 -6.17
C GLN A 94 3.76 -10.45 -4.83
N THR A 95 2.75 -9.60 -4.83
CA THR A 95 2.15 -9.04 -3.61
C THR A 95 1.62 -10.12 -2.68
N VAL A 96 0.88 -11.11 -3.18
CA VAL A 96 0.35 -12.22 -2.37
C VAL A 96 1.48 -13.05 -1.76
N PHE A 97 2.55 -13.28 -2.51
CA PHE A 97 3.72 -14.02 -2.04
C PHE A 97 4.46 -13.25 -0.94
N ILE A 98 4.66 -11.94 -1.11
CA ILE A 98 5.27 -11.07 -0.10
C ILE A 98 4.45 -11.05 1.19
N PHE A 99 3.11 -10.92 1.09
CA PHE A 99 2.23 -11.00 2.25
C PHE A 99 2.32 -12.35 2.96
N GLY A 100 2.35 -13.45 2.21
CA GLY A 100 2.50 -14.80 2.77
C GLY A 100 3.81 -14.99 3.54
N ILE A 101 4.93 -14.55 2.96
CA ILE A 101 6.24 -14.60 3.63
C ILE A 101 6.25 -13.71 4.87
N CYS A 102 5.70 -12.50 4.79
CA CYS A 102 5.64 -11.57 5.92
C CYS A 102 4.86 -12.19 7.09
N LEU A 103 3.68 -12.75 6.83
CA LEU A 103 2.86 -13.42 7.85
C LEU A 103 3.56 -14.64 8.43
N LEU A 104 4.21 -15.47 7.59
CA LEU A 104 4.98 -16.62 8.04
C LEU A 104 6.13 -16.21 8.95
N PHE A 105 6.87 -15.16 8.57
CA PHE A 105 7.98 -14.68 9.37
C PHE A 105 7.53 -14.12 10.72
N VAL A 106 6.46 -13.33 10.72
CA VAL A 106 5.85 -12.83 11.96
C VAL A 106 5.38 -13.98 12.84
N TYR A 107 4.72 -15.00 12.26
CA TYR A 107 4.31 -16.19 13.01
C TYR A 107 5.48 -16.92 13.67
N LEU A 108 6.55 -17.21 12.91
CA LEU A 108 7.71 -17.91 13.42
C LEU A 108 8.43 -17.12 14.53
N LEU A 109 8.54 -15.80 14.36
CA LEU A 109 9.14 -14.92 15.36
C LEU A 109 8.32 -14.93 16.66
N LEU A 110 6.99 -14.83 16.56
CA LEU A 110 6.12 -14.88 17.72
C LEU A 110 6.10 -16.26 18.38
N ALA A 111 6.13 -17.34 17.60
CA ALA A 111 6.21 -18.70 18.13
C ALA A 111 7.50 -18.91 18.93
N ALA A 112 8.61 -18.38 18.43
CA ALA A 112 9.90 -18.40 19.16
C ALA A 112 9.85 -17.55 20.42
N GLN A 113 9.21 -16.38 20.40
CA GLN A 113 9.11 -15.47 21.56
C GLN A 113 8.22 -16.02 22.67
N TYR A 114 7.11 -16.67 22.30
CA TYR A 114 6.16 -17.20 23.28
C TYR A 114 6.41 -18.65 23.68
N GLU A 115 7.40 -19.30 23.05
CA GLU A 115 7.69 -20.75 23.24
C GLU A 115 6.40 -21.60 23.07
N SER A 116 5.50 -21.16 22.21
CA SER A 116 4.21 -21.77 21.95
C SER A 116 3.79 -21.58 20.51
N LEU A 117 3.28 -22.63 19.88
CA LEU A 117 2.75 -22.58 18.53
C LEU A 117 1.31 -22.02 18.45
N LEU A 118 0.59 -21.99 19.57
CA LEU A 118 -0.82 -21.57 19.62
C LEU A 118 -0.97 -20.08 19.96
N LEU A 119 -0.11 -19.51 20.78
CA LEU A 119 -0.18 -18.12 21.23
C LEU A 119 0.00 -17.06 20.12
N PRO A 120 0.69 -17.30 18.99
CA PRO A 120 0.75 -16.37 17.88
C PRO A 120 -0.58 -16.18 17.13
N PHE A 121 -1.48 -17.17 17.14
CA PHE A 121 -2.73 -17.09 16.37
C PHE A 121 -3.65 -15.92 16.74
N PRO A 122 -3.87 -15.57 18.01
CA PRO A 122 -4.61 -14.37 18.39
C PRO A 122 -4.11 -13.09 17.71
N VAL A 123 -2.79 -12.95 17.57
CA VAL A 123 -2.18 -11.80 16.93
C VAL A 123 -2.47 -11.80 15.44
N ILE A 124 -2.22 -12.92 14.76
CA ILE A 124 -2.42 -13.02 13.31
C ILE A 124 -3.88 -12.88 12.92
N LEU A 125 -4.80 -13.50 13.68
CA LEU A 125 -6.24 -13.41 13.40
C LEU A 125 -6.82 -12.01 13.66
N SER A 126 -6.11 -11.14 14.36
CA SER A 126 -6.53 -9.74 14.54
C SER A 126 -6.22 -8.85 13.33
N LEU A 127 -5.25 -9.23 12.48
CA LEU A 127 -4.80 -8.43 11.33
C LEU A 127 -5.88 -8.21 10.26
N PRO A 128 -6.74 -9.17 9.90
CA PRO A 128 -7.80 -8.97 8.93
C PRO A 128 -8.74 -7.80 9.24
N ALA A 129 -8.95 -7.47 10.51
CA ALA A 129 -9.75 -6.30 10.88
C ALA A 129 -9.13 -4.98 10.41
N GLY A 130 -7.80 -4.87 10.47
CA GLY A 130 -7.08 -3.71 9.95
C GLY A 130 -7.08 -3.65 8.42
N ILE A 131 -6.90 -4.79 7.76
CA ILE A 131 -6.97 -4.89 6.30
C ILE A 131 -8.36 -4.45 5.81
N PHE A 132 -9.42 -4.95 6.44
CA PHE A 132 -10.78 -4.51 6.18
C PHE A 132 -10.93 -2.99 6.36
N GLY A 133 -10.39 -2.45 7.45
CA GLY A 133 -10.41 -1.01 7.72
C GLY A 133 -9.74 -0.19 6.62
N SER A 134 -8.59 -0.64 6.13
CA SER A 134 -7.87 0.02 5.03
C SER A 134 -8.70 0.08 3.77
N TYR A 135 -9.25 -1.04 3.32
CA TYR A 135 -10.08 -1.08 2.11
C TYR A 135 -11.37 -0.29 2.27
N PHE A 136 -12.01 -0.36 3.44
CA PHE A 136 -13.21 0.42 3.72
C PHE A 136 -12.98 1.93 3.59
N PHE A 137 -11.90 2.45 4.17
CA PHE A 137 -11.59 3.87 4.09
C PHE A 137 -11.07 4.29 2.69
N LEU A 138 -10.35 3.42 1.97
CA LEU A 138 -10.00 3.68 0.57
C LEU A 138 -11.25 3.84 -0.29
N GLN A 139 -12.20 2.92 -0.16
CA GLN A 139 -13.47 2.98 -0.89
C GLN A 139 -14.29 4.22 -0.53
N LEU A 140 -14.36 4.57 0.75
CA LEU A 140 -15.06 5.78 1.21
C LEU A 140 -14.42 7.07 0.66
N ALA A 141 -13.10 7.08 0.48
CA ALA A 141 -12.36 8.21 -0.09
C ALA A 141 -12.34 8.22 -1.63
N GLY A 142 -12.96 7.24 -2.29
CA GLY A 142 -12.93 7.09 -3.75
C GLY A 142 -11.53 6.79 -4.30
N LEU A 143 -10.67 6.16 -3.50
CA LEU A 143 -9.31 5.79 -3.88
C LEU A 143 -9.23 4.31 -4.23
N GLU A 144 -8.47 4.01 -5.27
CA GLU A 144 -8.27 2.63 -5.73
C GLU A 144 -7.18 1.90 -4.94
N ASN A 145 -7.24 0.57 -4.99
CA ASN A 145 -6.20 -0.29 -4.44
C ASN A 145 -4.98 -0.32 -5.39
N ASN A 146 -4.14 0.67 -5.26
CA ASN A 146 -2.88 0.79 -6.00
C ASN A 146 -1.68 0.26 -5.20
N ILE A 147 -0.49 0.24 -5.80
CA ILE A 147 0.74 -0.21 -5.14
C ILE A 147 1.02 0.54 -3.83
N TYR A 148 0.67 1.82 -3.75
CA TYR A 148 0.85 2.63 -2.54
C TYR A 148 -0.04 2.15 -1.39
N ALA A 149 -1.29 1.78 -1.68
CA ALA A 149 -2.19 1.19 -0.71
C ALA A 149 -1.68 -0.18 -0.22
N GLN A 150 -1.11 -1.00 -1.12
CA GLN A 150 -0.52 -2.30 -0.77
C GLN A 150 0.70 -2.15 0.15
N VAL A 151 1.57 -1.18 -0.10
CA VAL A 151 2.69 -0.84 0.81
C VAL A 151 2.18 -0.42 2.19
N ALA A 152 1.11 0.40 2.23
CA ALA A 152 0.48 0.79 3.49
C ALA A 152 -0.08 -0.41 4.26
N LEU A 153 -0.66 -1.41 3.57
CA LEU A 153 -1.13 -2.65 4.19
C LEU A 153 0.00 -3.45 4.84
N VAL A 154 1.16 -3.58 4.17
CA VAL A 154 2.34 -4.26 4.75
C VAL A 154 2.81 -3.54 6.02
N MET A 155 2.90 -2.20 5.96
CA MET A 155 3.25 -1.40 7.13
C MET A 155 2.24 -1.58 8.28
N LEU A 156 0.96 -1.65 7.96
CA LEU A 156 -0.12 -1.83 8.93
C LEU A 156 -0.04 -3.16 9.68
N ILE A 157 0.36 -4.25 9.01
CA ILE A 157 0.57 -5.55 9.65
C ILE A 157 1.55 -5.43 10.81
N GLY A 158 2.68 -4.74 10.60
CA GLY A 158 3.67 -4.52 11.67
C GLY A 158 3.13 -3.67 12.82
N LEU A 159 2.36 -2.62 12.52
CA LEU A 159 1.83 -1.71 13.54
C LEU A 159 0.70 -2.33 14.36
N LEU A 160 -0.25 -3.00 13.72
CA LEU A 160 -1.34 -3.71 14.41
C LEU A 160 -0.83 -4.93 15.15
N GLY A 161 0.11 -5.67 14.53
CA GLY A 161 0.78 -6.79 15.19
C GLY A 161 1.41 -6.37 16.51
N LYS A 162 2.13 -5.24 16.54
CA LYS A 162 2.69 -4.68 17.77
C LYS A 162 1.62 -4.44 18.85
N ASN A 163 0.47 -3.90 18.49
CA ASN A 163 -0.61 -3.62 19.45
C ASN A 163 -1.18 -4.93 20.02
N ALA A 164 -1.41 -5.93 19.17
CA ALA A 164 -1.89 -7.25 19.58
C ALA A 164 -0.87 -7.99 20.45
N ILE A 165 0.42 -7.95 20.09
CA ILE A 165 1.52 -8.52 20.88
C ILE A 165 1.54 -7.96 22.30
N LEU A 166 1.40 -6.65 22.47
CA LEU A 166 1.40 -6.01 23.78
C LEU A 166 0.26 -6.51 24.69
N ILE A 167 -0.91 -6.79 24.12
CA ILE A 167 -2.06 -7.33 24.87
C ILE A 167 -1.78 -8.77 25.29
N VAL A 168 -1.38 -9.61 24.33
CA VAL A 168 -1.12 -11.05 24.56
C VAL A 168 0.02 -11.25 25.56
N GLU A 169 1.10 -10.46 25.43
CA GLU A 169 2.26 -10.53 26.35
C GLU A 169 1.84 -10.21 27.79
N MET A 170 1.07 -9.14 27.98
CA MET A 170 0.60 -8.80 29.33
C MET A 170 -0.36 -9.83 29.90
N ALA A 171 -1.25 -10.38 29.07
CA ALA A 171 -2.15 -11.45 29.49
C ALA A 171 -1.36 -12.70 29.91
N ASN A 172 -0.31 -13.07 29.14
CA ASN A 172 0.57 -14.18 29.46
C ASN A 172 1.36 -13.95 30.77
N GLN A 173 1.85 -12.71 31.00
CA GLN A 173 2.54 -12.37 32.25
C GLN A 173 1.60 -12.52 33.47
N TYR A 174 0.33 -12.03 33.39
CA TYR A 174 -0.65 -12.21 34.45
C TYR A 174 -1.03 -13.69 34.65
N ARG A 175 -1.06 -14.46 33.57
CA ARG A 175 -1.29 -15.91 33.61
C ARG A 175 -0.17 -16.63 34.37
N LYS A 176 1.10 -16.28 34.10
CA LYS A 176 2.27 -16.80 34.82
C LYS A 176 2.27 -16.43 36.32
N GLN A 177 1.59 -15.37 36.72
CA GLN A 177 1.40 -14.98 38.11
C GLN A 177 0.27 -15.74 38.82
N GLY A 178 -0.36 -16.73 38.16
CA GLY A 178 -1.41 -17.58 38.73
C GLY A 178 -2.83 -17.09 38.58
N MET A 179 -3.08 -16.04 37.78
CA MET A 179 -4.44 -15.57 37.53
C MET A 179 -5.22 -16.53 36.64
N SER A 180 -6.57 -16.48 36.74
CA SER A 180 -7.44 -17.20 35.80
C SER A 180 -7.22 -16.72 34.37
N ILE A 181 -7.50 -17.56 33.37
CA ILE A 181 -7.32 -17.19 31.94
C ILE A 181 -8.15 -15.94 31.61
N PHE A 182 -9.39 -15.90 32.12
CA PHE A 182 -10.29 -14.76 31.90
C PHE A 182 -9.78 -13.47 32.55
N ASP A 183 -9.39 -13.52 33.82
CA ASP A 183 -8.89 -12.34 34.53
C ASP A 183 -7.57 -11.83 33.92
N ALA A 184 -6.69 -12.75 33.51
CA ALA A 184 -5.44 -12.41 32.84
C ALA A 184 -5.68 -11.69 31.50
N ALA A 185 -6.63 -12.18 30.68
CA ALA A 185 -6.98 -11.54 29.40
C ALA A 185 -7.56 -10.13 29.61
N VAL A 186 -8.51 -9.98 30.56
CA VAL A 186 -9.15 -8.68 30.84
C VAL A 186 -8.14 -7.68 31.42
N ARG A 187 -7.38 -8.08 32.43
CA ARG A 187 -6.39 -7.19 33.05
C ARG A 187 -5.25 -6.83 32.10
N GLY A 188 -4.79 -7.79 31.27
CA GLY A 188 -3.79 -7.55 30.22
C GLY A 188 -4.25 -6.48 29.25
N SER A 189 -5.48 -6.57 28.77
CA SER A 189 -6.08 -5.61 27.84
C SER A 189 -6.28 -4.25 28.49
N VAL A 190 -6.84 -4.17 29.66
CA VAL A 190 -7.07 -2.89 30.37
C VAL A 190 -5.76 -2.18 30.68
N SER A 191 -4.71 -2.91 31.10
CA SER A 191 -3.40 -2.32 31.40
C SER A 191 -2.72 -1.68 30.19
N ARG A 192 -2.98 -2.23 28.98
CA ARG A 192 -2.40 -1.77 27.71
C ARG A 192 -3.30 -0.87 26.89
N LEU A 193 -4.56 -0.71 27.27
CA LEU A 193 -5.54 0.10 26.54
C LEU A 193 -5.03 1.54 26.30
N ARG A 194 -4.59 2.21 27.34
CA ARG A 194 -4.11 3.60 27.28
C ARG A 194 -2.88 3.77 26.36
N PRO A 195 -1.78 3.01 26.50
CA PRO A 195 -0.65 3.07 25.59
C PRO A 195 -1.01 2.80 24.13
N ILE A 196 -1.86 1.79 23.88
CA ILE A 196 -2.28 1.43 22.52
C ILE A 196 -3.08 2.56 21.89
N LEU A 197 -4.08 3.10 22.58
CA LEU A 197 -4.87 4.22 22.06
C LEU A 197 -3.99 5.44 21.80
N MET A 198 -3.08 5.77 22.72
CA MET A 198 -2.21 6.92 22.57
C MET A 198 -1.30 6.79 21.33
N THR A 199 -0.69 5.63 21.10
CA THR A 199 0.16 5.40 19.92
C THR A 199 -0.64 5.35 18.63
N SER A 200 -1.82 4.75 18.64
CA SER A 200 -2.70 4.66 17.45
C SER A 200 -3.23 6.04 17.05
N PHE A 201 -3.70 6.84 18.00
CA PHE A 201 -4.14 8.21 17.72
C PHE A 201 -2.99 9.11 17.26
N ALA A 202 -1.82 9.01 17.88
CA ALA A 202 -0.64 9.77 17.45
C ALA A 202 -0.25 9.42 16.01
N PHE A 203 -0.29 8.13 15.64
CA PHE A 203 -0.01 7.67 14.28
C PHE A 203 -1.07 8.17 13.29
N ILE A 204 -2.36 8.05 13.61
CA ILE A 204 -3.45 8.52 12.75
C ILE A 204 -3.33 10.04 12.53
N CYS A 205 -3.12 10.82 13.58
CA CYS A 205 -2.93 12.27 13.47
C CYS A 205 -1.69 12.63 12.64
N GLY A 206 -0.61 11.84 12.76
CA GLY A 206 0.60 12.01 11.93
C GLY A 206 0.37 11.76 10.44
N LEU A 207 -0.63 10.95 10.08
CA LEU A 207 -0.99 10.67 8.68
C LEU A 207 -1.99 11.66 8.07
N ILE A 208 -2.65 12.52 8.87
CA ILE A 208 -3.61 13.50 8.36
C ILE A 208 -3.01 14.36 7.23
N PRO A 209 -1.77 14.89 7.31
CA PRO A 209 -1.18 15.65 6.21
C PRO A 209 -1.06 14.85 4.91
N LEU A 210 -0.81 13.54 4.99
CA LEU A 210 -0.76 12.67 3.81
C LEU A 210 -2.15 12.47 3.19
N VAL A 211 -3.17 12.28 4.02
CA VAL A 211 -4.57 12.13 3.57
C VAL A 211 -5.04 13.39 2.85
N MET A 212 -4.61 14.56 3.29
CA MET A 212 -4.98 15.88 2.74
C MET A 212 -4.00 16.37 1.67
N ALA A 213 -3.03 15.57 1.24
CA ALA A 213 -2.03 15.97 0.27
C ALA A 213 -2.67 16.43 -1.06
N SER A 214 -2.09 17.47 -1.68
CA SER A 214 -2.50 18.04 -2.96
C SER A 214 -1.29 18.31 -3.85
N GLY A 215 -1.47 18.34 -5.17
CA GLY A 215 -0.41 18.58 -6.15
C GLY A 215 0.15 17.30 -6.78
N ALA A 216 1.33 17.42 -7.42
CA ALA A 216 1.99 16.30 -8.09
C ALA A 216 2.33 15.19 -7.07
N GLY A 217 1.93 13.95 -7.36
CA GLY A 217 2.12 12.80 -6.45
C GLY A 217 1.11 12.71 -5.29
N ALA A 218 0.11 13.58 -5.22
CA ALA A 218 -0.89 13.59 -4.15
C ALA A 218 -1.65 12.27 -4.07
N LEU A 219 -1.94 11.62 -5.21
CA LEU A 219 -2.70 10.36 -5.26
C LEU A 219 -1.99 9.26 -4.45
N GLY A 220 -0.69 9.06 -4.64
CA GLY A 220 0.09 8.08 -3.89
C GLY A 220 0.10 8.38 -2.38
N ASN A 221 0.37 9.62 -2.00
CA ASN A 221 0.37 10.05 -0.59
C ASN A 221 -1.00 9.86 0.07
N ARG A 222 -2.09 10.24 -0.62
CA ARG A 222 -3.46 10.04 -0.14
C ARG A 222 -3.80 8.57 0.00
N SER A 223 -3.39 7.72 -0.94
CA SER A 223 -3.61 6.28 -0.86
C SER A 223 -2.90 5.65 0.34
N ILE A 224 -1.62 5.98 0.56
CA ILE A 224 -0.87 5.51 1.75
C ILE A 224 -1.53 6.01 3.03
N GLY A 225 -1.77 7.33 3.11
CA GLY A 225 -2.32 7.97 4.31
C GLY A 225 -3.69 7.42 4.68
N THR A 226 -4.59 7.31 3.71
CA THR A 226 -5.97 6.83 3.93
C THR A 226 -6.01 5.35 4.29
N ALA A 227 -5.26 4.50 3.56
CA ALA A 227 -5.19 3.07 3.85
C ALA A 227 -4.63 2.81 5.25
N ALA A 228 -3.51 3.45 5.59
CA ALA A 228 -2.85 3.24 6.88
C ALA A 228 -3.66 3.83 8.05
N ALA A 229 -4.19 5.05 7.92
CA ALA A 229 -4.99 5.69 8.96
C ALA A 229 -6.31 4.94 9.20
N GLY A 230 -7.03 4.58 8.14
CA GLY A 230 -8.28 3.84 8.20
C GLY A 230 -8.10 2.44 8.76
N GLY A 231 -7.07 1.74 8.30
CA GLY A 231 -6.72 0.41 8.82
C GLY A 231 -6.31 0.43 10.28
N MET A 232 -5.52 1.42 10.70
CA MET A 232 -5.15 1.59 12.11
C MET A 232 -6.36 1.93 12.96
N PHE A 233 -7.27 2.78 12.48
CA PHE A 233 -8.48 3.16 13.22
C PHE A 233 -9.35 1.93 13.50
N ILE A 234 -9.84 1.24 12.46
CA ILE A 234 -10.69 0.05 12.64
C ILE A 234 -9.93 -1.08 13.32
N GLY A 235 -8.68 -1.35 12.89
CA GLY A 235 -7.86 -2.41 13.45
C GLY A 235 -7.58 -2.24 14.93
N THR A 236 -7.36 -1.01 15.41
CA THR A 236 -7.18 -0.75 16.85
C THR A 236 -8.48 -0.93 17.62
N PHE A 237 -9.60 -0.33 17.16
CA PHE A 237 -10.88 -0.44 17.86
C PHE A 237 -11.38 -1.88 17.93
N VAL A 238 -11.36 -2.59 16.81
CA VAL A 238 -11.77 -4.00 16.76
C VAL A 238 -10.76 -4.89 17.48
N GLY A 239 -9.47 -4.63 17.32
CA GLY A 239 -8.39 -5.41 17.93
C GLY A 239 -8.43 -5.41 19.46
N ILE A 240 -8.77 -4.29 20.09
CA ILE A 240 -8.89 -4.18 21.56
C ILE A 240 -9.91 -5.20 22.12
N PHE A 241 -10.97 -5.50 21.40
CA PHE A 241 -11.97 -6.47 21.80
C PHE A 241 -11.67 -7.89 21.28
N LEU A 242 -11.19 -7.98 20.04
CA LEU A 242 -10.96 -9.24 19.36
C LEU A 242 -9.76 -10.00 19.95
N VAL A 243 -8.66 -9.32 20.22
CA VAL A 243 -7.41 -9.96 20.70
C VAL A 243 -7.59 -10.66 22.04
N PRO A 244 -8.21 -10.05 23.08
CA PRO A 244 -8.47 -10.76 24.35
C PRO A 244 -9.41 -11.94 24.18
N GLY A 245 -10.44 -11.81 23.34
CA GLY A 245 -11.36 -12.90 23.03
C GLY A 245 -10.67 -14.10 22.37
N LEU A 246 -9.83 -13.81 21.38
CA LEU A 246 -9.01 -14.84 20.72
C LEU A 246 -7.99 -15.45 21.70
N TYR A 247 -7.35 -14.65 22.54
CA TYR A 247 -6.44 -15.16 23.56
C TYR A 247 -7.13 -16.15 24.50
N LEU A 248 -8.35 -15.86 24.95
CA LEU A 248 -9.15 -16.78 25.79
C LEU A 248 -9.38 -18.13 25.10
N ILE A 249 -9.72 -18.11 23.81
CA ILE A 249 -9.99 -19.34 23.04
C ILE A 249 -8.71 -20.17 22.91
N PHE A 250 -7.63 -19.56 22.43
CA PHE A 250 -6.39 -20.28 22.14
C PHE A 250 -5.64 -20.72 23.40
N GLU A 251 -5.67 -19.92 24.48
CA GLU A 251 -5.05 -20.30 25.76
C GLU A 251 -5.85 -21.42 26.45
N SER A 252 -7.19 -21.38 26.38
CA SER A 252 -8.03 -22.47 26.88
C SER A 252 -7.76 -23.77 26.13
N TRP A 253 -7.55 -23.67 24.81
CA TRP A 253 -7.23 -24.82 23.97
C TRP A 253 -5.83 -25.37 24.26
N SER A 254 -4.85 -24.48 24.42
CA SER A 254 -3.49 -24.83 24.83
C SER A 254 -3.46 -25.55 26.19
N ALA A 255 -4.20 -25.03 27.17
CA ALA A 255 -4.30 -25.63 28.50
C ALA A 255 -4.97 -27.03 28.45
N HIS A 256 -5.98 -27.22 27.58
CA HIS A 256 -6.61 -28.52 27.41
C HIS A 256 -5.68 -29.56 26.76
N LEU A 257 -4.93 -29.16 25.73
CA LEU A 257 -3.92 -30.01 25.08
C LEU A 257 -2.79 -30.44 26.04
N ASN A 258 -2.31 -29.51 26.86
CA ASN A 258 -1.24 -29.78 27.82
C ASN A 258 -1.71 -30.70 28.98
N ARG A 259 -2.97 -30.57 29.37
CA ARG A 259 -3.58 -31.46 30.37
C ARG A 259 -3.66 -32.89 29.88
N ASN A 260 -3.98 -33.09 28.62
CA ASN A 260 -4.03 -34.44 28.03
C ASN A 260 -2.63 -35.06 27.91
N LYS A 261 -1.57 -34.26 27.61
CA LYS A 261 -0.18 -34.76 27.56
C LYS A 261 0.28 -35.31 28.92
N VAL A 262 0.04 -34.57 29.99
CA VAL A 262 0.41 -35.02 31.35
C VAL A 262 -0.30 -36.31 31.74
N SER A 263 -1.55 -36.52 31.31
CA SER A 263 -2.29 -37.73 31.55
C SER A 263 -1.77 -38.97 30.80
N TYR A 264 -1.21 -38.78 29.58
CA TYR A 264 -0.59 -39.87 28.83
C TYR A 264 0.76 -40.28 29.41
N ASP A 265 1.57 -39.29 29.84
CA ASP A 265 2.90 -39.56 30.44
C ASP A 265 2.78 -40.28 31.80
N GLU A 266 1.69 -40.09 32.57
CA GLU A 266 1.40 -40.83 33.80
C GLU A 266 0.87 -42.25 33.56
N GLU A 267 0.27 -42.57 32.41
CA GLU A 267 -0.17 -43.91 32.03
C GLU A 267 0.97 -44.76 31.47
N ASP A 268 1.96 -44.17 30.82
CA ASP A 268 3.13 -44.86 30.29
C ASP A 268 4.23 -45.17 31.35
N GLU A 269 4.17 -44.52 32.53
CA GLU A 269 5.03 -44.83 33.67
C GLU A 269 4.51 -45.88 34.66
N LYS A 270 3.31 -46.47 34.42
CA LYS A 270 2.73 -47.55 35.19
C LYS A 270 2.79 -48.87 34.46
#